data_31c369f5f3b0d811cb3c2147525049c4
#
_entry.id   31c369f5f3b0d811cb3c2147525049c4
#
_cell.length_a   1.000
_cell.length_b   1.000
_cell.length_c   1.000
_cell.angle_alpha   90.00
_cell.angle_beta   90.00
_cell.angle_gamma   90.00
#
_symmetry.space_group_name_H-M   'P 1'
#
loop_
_entity.id
_entity.type
_entity.pdbx_description
1 polymer ?
#
loop_
_entity_poly.entity_id
_entity_poly.type
_entity_poly.pdbx_seq_one_letter_code
_entity_poly.pdbx_strand_id
1 'polypeptide(L)'
;ILFLSLFFSCLFTISLKANPTFVDGTVVDDQGGDANTAEERFTTGLSFNNNGTKMFITGTENASANEFTLSTAFDISTRSFVDAFDISGTGTNEDVAPTSVKFNDDGTKMFTAGFKQFIKEFSLSTAFDVSTSTFVQIKDLSTELTLNDPKDIEFNSDGTKMFIFENSNINIYTLSTGFDISTASNDDTVSVSDYEDEATGFAFSDDGTVMFTLGRKDKAVNEFYLSTGFDLTTASHVSSFSINDKDVHPKGIGFNDDGSKMFFLGNDNDKVYEYTLVSNYNLKLPTLSSSSPADNAVGVSVDANIVLNFSEKVNV
;
A
#
# COMPACT_ATOMS: atom_id res chain seq x y z
N ILE A 1 61.53 -12.58 25.02
CA ILE A 1 60.13 -12.29 25.46
C ILE A 1 59.35 -11.97 24.22
N LEU A 2 58.52 -12.94 23.82
CA LEU A 2 57.67 -12.85 22.63
C LEU A 2 56.34 -12.25 23.08
N PHE A 3 56.04 -11.01 22.67
CA PHE A 3 54.71 -10.45 22.84
C PHE A 3 53.81 -10.96 21.72
N LEU A 4 52.91 -11.89 22.04
CA LEU A 4 51.84 -12.33 21.19
C LEU A 4 50.68 -11.30 21.30
N SER A 5 50.61 -10.39 20.36
CA SER A 5 49.48 -9.47 20.20
C SER A 5 48.29 -10.25 19.67
N LEU A 6 47.34 -10.59 20.55
CA LEU A 6 46.04 -11.10 20.15
C LEU A 6 45.22 -9.94 19.55
N PHE A 7 45.13 -9.87 18.22
CA PHE A 7 44.13 -9.07 17.55
C PHE A 7 42.77 -9.77 17.72
N PHE A 8 41.94 -9.29 18.65
CA PHE A 8 40.53 -9.58 18.65
C PHE A 8 39.89 -8.72 17.54
N SER A 9 39.86 -9.23 16.32
CA SER A 9 39.01 -8.69 15.26
C SER A 9 37.61 -9.15 15.58
N CYS A 10 36.83 -8.31 16.28
CA CYS A 10 35.40 -8.47 16.38
C CYS A 10 34.81 -8.09 15.00
N LEU A 11 34.73 -9.05 14.09
CA LEU A 11 33.98 -8.90 12.86
C LEU A 11 32.48 -8.87 13.24
N PHE A 12 31.96 -7.68 13.50
CA PHE A 12 30.52 -7.45 13.36
C PHE A 12 30.20 -7.47 11.85
N THR A 13 29.86 -8.62 11.31
CA THR A 13 29.18 -8.66 10.01
C THR A 13 27.74 -8.19 10.22
N ILE A 14 27.53 -6.88 10.14
CA ILE A 14 26.18 -6.36 9.90
C ILE A 14 25.84 -6.80 8.47
N SER A 15 25.05 -7.87 8.34
CA SER A 15 24.47 -8.26 7.06
C SER A 15 23.35 -7.28 6.75
N LEU A 16 23.71 -6.15 6.14
CA LEU A 16 22.74 -5.25 5.55
C LEU A 16 22.10 -6.00 4.37
N LYS A 17 20.84 -6.41 4.50
CA LYS A 17 20.10 -6.89 3.34
C LYS A 17 19.88 -5.71 2.40
N ALA A 18 20.12 -5.94 1.13
CA ALA A 18 19.91 -4.96 0.07
C ALA A 18 18.39 -4.70 -0.12
N ASN A 19 18.01 -3.61 -0.78
CA ASN A 19 16.67 -3.18 -1.27
C ASN A 19 15.54 -4.22 -1.19
N PRO A 20 14.26 -3.82 -1.26
CA PRO A 20 13.14 -4.76 -1.31
C PRO A 20 13.44 -5.96 -2.20
N THR A 21 13.28 -7.17 -1.67
CA THR A 21 13.61 -8.39 -2.41
C THR A 21 12.35 -8.93 -3.06
N PHE A 22 12.35 -9.02 -4.39
CA PHE A 22 11.27 -9.68 -5.13
C PHE A 22 11.12 -11.14 -4.67
N VAL A 23 9.88 -11.53 -4.34
CA VAL A 23 9.54 -12.88 -3.90
C VAL A 23 8.80 -13.62 -4.99
N ASP A 24 7.67 -13.08 -5.46
CA ASP A 24 6.80 -13.73 -6.44
C ASP A 24 6.02 -12.71 -7.28
N GLY A 25 5.47 -13.18 -8.40
CA GLY A 25 4.55 -12.45 -9.27
C GLY A 25 3.48 -13.41 -9.78
N THR A 26 2.32 -13.41 -9.15
CA THR A 26 1.25 -14.35 -9.44
C THR A 26 0.20 -13.71 -10.32
N VAL A 27 -0.14 -14.36 -11.44
CA VAL A 27 -1.21 -13.94 -12.36
C VAL A 27 -2.55 -14.03 -11.63
N VAL A 28 -3.36 -12.98 -11.70
CA VAL A 28 -4.71 -12.92 -11.11
C VAL A 28 -5.81 -12.99 -12.16
N ASP A 29 -5.44 -12.97 -13.45
CA ASP A 29 -6.28 -13.34 -14.58
C ASP A 29 -5.90 -14.78 -15.01
N ASP A 30 -6.81 -15.73 -14.86
CA ASP A 30 -6.68 -17.05 -15.47
C ASP A 30 -7.27 -17.01 -16.88
N GLN A 31 -6.43 -16.73 -17.88
CA GLN A 31 -6.77 -16.81 -19.33
C GLN A 31 -7.29 -18.21 -19.75
N GLY A 32 -7.53 -19.11 -18.81
CA GLY A 32 -7.95 -20.50 -18.97
C GLY A 32 -9.42 -20.72 -19.24
N GLY A 33 -10.05 -19.90 -20.04
CA GLY A 33 -11.17 -20.29 -20.91
C GLY A 33 -12.42 -20.91 -20.29
N ASP A 34 -12.70 -20.72 -19.00
CA ASP A 34 -14.02 -21.08 -18.46
C ASP A 34 -14.85 -19.78 -18.28
N ALA A 35 -15.86 -19.62 -19.14
CA ALA A 35 -16.73 -18.44 -19.18
C ALA A 35 -17.53 -18.19 -17.89
N ASN A 36 -17.18 -18.87 -16.80
CA ASN A 36 -17.86 -18.83 -15.52
C ASN A 36 -16.94 -18.50 -14.34
N THR A 37 -15.62 -18.29 -14.57
CA THR A 37 -14.69 -17.73 -13.59
C THR A 37 -14.48 -16.27 -13.95
N ALA A 38 -15.22 -15.39 -13.28
CA ALA A 38 -15.13 -13.94 -13.46
C ALA A 38 -13.84 -13.39 -12.82
N GLU A 39 -12.68 -13.89 -13.24
CA GLU A 39 -11.42 -13.28 -12.88
C GLU A 39 -11.26 -11.98 -13.67
N GLU A 40 -10.83 -10.93 -12.97
CA GLU A 40 -10.86 -9.57 -13.47
C GLU A 40 -9.65 -9.28 -14.37
N ARG A 41 -9.91 -8.79 -15.58
CA ARG A 41 -8.85 -8.21 -16.44
C ARG A 41 -8.76 -6.71 -16.21
N PHE A 42 -7.61 -6.14 -16.50
CA PHE A 42 -7.33 -4.73 -16.23
C PHE A 42 -7.52 -4.41 -14.74
N THR A 43 -6.80 -5.14 -13.91
CA THR A 43 -6.82 -5.02 -12.46
C THR A 43 -6.47 -3.60 -12.01
N THR A 44 -7.16 -3.07 -10.98
CA THR A 44 -7.04 -1.67 -10.55
C THR A 44 -6.81 -1.50 -9.06
N GLY A 45 -7.59 -2.12 -8.20
CA GLY A 45 -7.51 -2.01 -6.75
C GLY A 45 -7.03 -3.29 -6.09
N LEU A 46 -6.27 -3.16 -5.00
CA LEU A 46 -5.75 -4.26 -4.19
C LEU A 46 -5.99 -3.98 -2.71
N SER A 47 -6.48 -4.99 -1.99
CA SER A 47 -6.61 -4.96 -0.53
C SER A 47 -6.44 -6.35 0.06
N PHE A 48 -6.13 -6.42 1.36
CA PHE A 48 -6.09 -7.65 2.14
C PHE A 48 -6.99 -7.49 3.37
N ASN A 49 -7.43 -8.60 3.94
CA ASN A 49 -7.97 -8.56 5.30
C ASN A 49 -6.82 -8.54 6.32
N ASN A 50 -7.10 -8.14 7.55
CA ASN A 50 -6.07 -7.87 8.57
C ASN A 50 -5.15 -9.07 8.85
N ASN A 51 -5.62 -10.29 8.77
CA ASN A 51 -4.79 -11.47 9.03
C ASN A 51 -4.16 -12.08 7.76
N GLY A 52 -4.32 -11.43 6.60
CA GLY A 52 -3.72 -11.83 5.34
C GLY A 52 -4.22 -13.15 4.75
N THR A 53 -5.33 -13.67 5.24
CA THR A 53 -5.92 -14.91 4.71
C THR A 53 -6.84 -14.68 3.52
N LYS A 54 -7.16 -13.40 3.23
CA LYS A 54 -7.97 -12.99 2.09
C LYS A 54 -7.29 -11.84 1.34
N MET A 55 -7.41 -11.86 0.03
CA MET A 55 -6.98 -10.82 -0.89
C MET A 55 -8.18 -10.41 -1.75
N PHE A 56 -8.30 -9.11 -2.01
CA PHE A 56 -9.38 -8.53 -2.80
C PHE A 56 -8.80 -7.72 -3.95
N ILE A 57 -9.37 -7.91 -5.14
CA ILE A 57 -8.94 -7.22 -6.36
C ILE A 57 -10.16 -6.68 -7.07
N THR A 58 -10.08 -5.43 -7.51
CA THR A 58 -11.03 -4.86 -8.48
C THR A 58 -10.40 -4.73 -9.84
N GLY A 59 -11.24 -4.57 -10.86
CA GLY A 59 -10.80 -4.26 -12.21
C GLY A 59 -11.95 -3.75 -13.07
N THR A 60 -11.66 -3.41 -14.32
CA THR A 60 -12.58 -2.65 -15.16
C THR A 60 -13.36 -3.48 -16.16
N GLU A 61 -13.03 -4.76 -16.35
CA GLU A 61 -13.74 -5.60 -17.33
C GLU A 61 -15.12 -6.03 -16.82
N ASN A 62 -15.15 -6.58 -15.61
CA ASN A 62 -16.39 -7.05 -14.99
C ASN A 62 -16.95 -6.08 -13.94
N ALA A 63 -16.21 -5.01 -13.63
CA ALA A 63 -16.55 -4.03 -12.60
C ALA A 63 -16.92 -4.68 -11.26
N SER A 64 -16.10 -5.64 -10.83
CA SER A 64 -16.35 -6.46 -9.64
C SER A 64 -15.30 -6.28 -8.56
N ALA A 65 -15.67 -6.62 -7.32
CA ALA A 65 -14.75 -6.92 -6.23
C ALA A 65 -14.58 -8.44 -6.15
N ASN A 66 -13.40 -8.92 -6.48
CA ASN A 66 -13.05 -10.33 -6.51
C ASN A 66 -12.37 -10.72 -5.20
N GLU A 67 -12.84 -11.80 -4.57
CA GLU A 67 -12.30 -12.36 -3.33
C GLU A 67 -11.46 -13.59 -3.61
N PHE A 68 -10.27 -13.62 -3.01
CA PHE A 68 -9.38 -14.77 -3.00
C PHE A 68 -9.07 -15.16 -1.55
N THR A 69 -9.02 -16.46 -1.25
CA THR A 69 -8.42 -16.98 -0.01
C THR A 69 -6.94 -17.26 -0.24
N LEU A 70 -6.13 -17.02 0.80
CA LEU A 70 -4.72 -17.40 0.85
C LEU A 70 -4.54 -18.50 1.90
N SER A 71 -4.09 -19.68 1.50
CA SER A 71 -3.89 -20.80 2.46
C SER A 71 -2.71 -20.57 3.39
N THR A 72 -1.80 -19.69 3.02
CA THR A 72 -0.74 -19.12 3.85
C THR A 72 -0.91 -17.60 3.86
N ALA A 73 -1.01 -17.00 5.02
CA ALA A 73 -1.26 -15.57 5.18
C ALA A 73 -0.21 -14.73 4.42
N PHE A 74 -0.70 -13.77 3.61
CA PHE A 74 0.14 -12.88 2.81
C PHE A 74 1.15 -13.61 1.90
N ASP A 75 0.82 -14.81 1.42
CA ASP A 75 1.55 -15.55 0.41
C ASP A 75 0.65 -15.69 -0.83
N ILE A 76 0.84 -14.79 -1.79
CA ILE A 76 -0.01 -14.71 -2.99
C ILE A 76 0.07 -15.94 -3.89
N SER A 77 1.13 -16.74 -3.77
CA SER A 77 1.27 -17.99 -4.52
C SER A 77 0.25 -19.05 -4.08
N THR A 78 -0.33 -18.90 -2.89
CA THR A 78 -1.28 -19.84 -2.28
C THR A 78 -2.75 -19.44 -2.51
N ARG A 79 -3.00 -18.45 -3.37
CA ARG A 79 -4.34 -17.93 -3.63
C ARG A 79 -5.27 -18.96 -4.26
N SER A 80 -6.55 -18.83 -3.93
CA SER A 80 -7.66 -19.51 -4.57
C SER A 80 -8.84 -18.57 -4.70
N PHE A 81 -9.40 -18.41 -5.89
CA PHE A 81 -10.61 -17.60 -6.11
C PHE A 81 -11.77 -18.17 -5.31
N VAL A 82 -12.59 -17.30 -4.72
CA VAL A 82 -13.74 -17.66 -3.89
C VAL A 82 -15.03 -17.16 -4.54
N ASP A 83 -15.15 -15.84 -4.74
CA ASP A 83 -16.36 -15.19 -5.20
C ASP A 83 -16.07 -13.82 -5.81
N ALA A 84 -17.06 -13.25 -6.49
CA ALA A 84 -17.02 -11.90 -7.03
C ALA A 84 -18.35 -11.18 -6.77
N PHE A 85 -18.28 -9.91 -6.39
CA PHE A 85 -19.43 -9.04 -6.20
C PHE A 85 -19.45 -7.97 -7.29
N ASP A 86 -20.54 -7.92 -8.09
CA ASP A 86 -20.76 -6.92 -9.13
C ASP A 86 -21.03 -5.53 -8.50
N ILE A 87 -20.12 -4.59 -8.72
CA ILE A 87 -20.21 -3.21 -8.23
C ILE A 87 -21.00 -2.33 -9.20
N SER A 88 -21.11 -2.70 -10.50
CA SER A 88 -21.64 -1.87 -11.58
C SER A 88 -23.12 -1.53 -11.41
N GLY A 89 -23.93 -2.52 -11.03
CA GLY A 89 -25.38 -2.39 -10.90
C GLY A 89 -25.87 -1.73 -9.62
N THR A 90 -25.00 -1.21 -8.78
CA THR A 90 -25.34 -0.71 -7.44
C THR A 90 -25.48 0.82 -7.42
N GLY A 91 -26.66 1.28 -7.03
CA GLY A 91 -26.99 2.71 -6.98
C GLY A 91 -27.53 3.26 -8.32
N THR A 92 -27.83 4.55 -8.39
CA THR A 92 -28.38 5.22 -9.57
C THR A 92 -27.34 5.59 -10.62
N ASN A 93 -26.06 5.44 -10.30
CA ASN A 93 -24.93 5.80 -11.16
C ASN A 93 -24.11 4.54 -11.43
N GLU A 94 -24.17 4.04 -12.63
CA GLU A 94 -23.36 2.94 -13.10
C GLU A 94 -21.89 3.37 -13.14
N ASP A 95 -21.11 2.96 -12.15
CA ASP A 95 -19.66 3.04 -12.19
C ASP A 95 -19.15 1.69 -12.68
N VAL A 96 -18.82 1.64 -13.93
CA VAL A 96 -18.36 0.41 -14.60
C VAL A 96 -16.84 0.22 -14.54
N ALA A 97 -16.14 1.07 -13.79
CA ALA A 97 -14.69 1.04 -13.74
C ALA A 97 -14.19 1.38 -12.33
N PRO A 98 -14.34 0.46 -11.37
CA PRO A 98 -13.77 0.65 -10.05
C PRO A 98 -12.25 0.74 -10.12
N THR A 99 -11.66 1.65 -9.32
CA THR A 99 -10.22 1.91 -9.27
C THR A 99 -9.61 1.44 -7.96
N SER A 100 -10.42 1.23 -6.92
CA SER A 100 -9.96 0.84 -5.60
C SER A 100 -11.00 0.00 -4.87
N VAL A 101 -10.55 -0.83 -3.93
CA VAL A 101 -11.37 -1.52 -2.94
C VAL A 101 -10.68 -1.47 -1.59
N LYS A 102 -11.41 -1.05 -0.56
CA LYS A 102 -10.92 -1.01 0.84
C LYS A 102 -12.00 -1.49 1.79
N PHE A 103 -11.57 -1.90 2.96
CA PHE A 103 -12.47 -2.36 4.03
C PHE A 103 -12.21 -1.54 5.30
N ASN A 104 -13.20 -1.48 6.18
CA ASN A 104 -12.95 -1.08 7.57
C ASN A 104 -12.29 -2.23 8.33
N ASP A 105 -11.73 -1.95 9.51
CA ASP A 105 -10.92 -2.90 10.28
C ASP A 105 -11.63 -4.21 10.61
N ASP A 106 -12.95 -4.17 10.88
CA ASP A 106 -13.71 -5.39 11.21
C ASP A 106 -14.27 -6.10 9.96
N GLY A 107 -14.06 -5.57 8.77
CA GLY A 107 -14.49 -6.15 7.49
C GLY A 107 -16.00 -6.14 7.26
N THR A 108 -16.75 -5.39 8.04
CA THR A 108 -18.21 -5.29 7.90
C THR A 108 -18.64 -4.23 6.90
N LYS A 109 -17.70 -3.39 6.45
CA LYS A 109 -17.90 -2.40 5.39
C LYS A 109 -16.86 -2.53 4.30
N MET A 110 -17.29 -2.36 3.06
CA MET A 110 -16.44 -2.26 1.88
C MET A 110 -16.67 -0.92 1.20
N PHE A 111 -15.60 -0.33 0.71
CA PHE A 111 -15.62 0.93 -0.03
C PHE A 111 -14.96 0.74 -1.39
N THR A 112 -15.52 1.36 -2.42
CA THR A 112 -14.94 1.37 -3.77
C THR A 112 -14.90 2.78 -4.30
N ALA A 113 -13.79 3.13 -4.97
CA ALA A 113 -13.68 4.33 -5.78
C ALA A 113 -13.80 3.96 -7.26
N GLY A 114 -14.16 4.91 -8.12
CA GLY A 114 -14.28 4.64 -9.55
C GLY A 114 -14.30 5.89 -10.43
N PHE A 115 -14.27 5.69 -11.75
CA PHE A 115 -14.08 6.72 -12.78
C PHE A 115 -15.09 7.87 -12.78
N LYS A 116 -16.26 7.71 -12.22
CA LYS A 116 -17.29 8.78 -12.22
C LYS A 116 -17.24 9.68 -10.99
N GLN A 117 -16.09 9.71 -10.28
CA GLN A 117 -15.92 10.51 -9.06
C GLN A 117 -16.88 10.10 -7.93
N PHE A 118 -17.17 8.82 -7.84
CA PHE A 118 -18.02 8.27 -6.80
C PHE A 118 -17.21 7.40 -5.84
N ILE A 119 -17.52 7.52 -4.57
CA ILE A 119 -17.19 6.51 -3.57
C ILE A 119 -18.47 5.79 -3.19
N LYS A 120 -18.47 4.48 -3.27
CA LYS A 120 -19.60 3.63 -2.86
C LYS A 120 -19.26 2.95 -1.53
N GLU A 121 -20.25 2.86 -0.66
CA GLU A 121 -20.19 2.14 0.60
C GLU A 121 -21.12 0.93 0.55
N PHE A 122 -20.63 -0.20 0.99
CA PHE A 122 -21.36 -1.46 1.13
C PHE A 122 -21.25 -1.96 2.56
N SER A 123 -22.32 -2.59 3.08
CA SER A 123 -22.30 -3.37 4.31
C SER A 123 -22.18 -4.85 3.97
N LEU A 124 -21.37 -5.58 4.72
CA LEU A 124 -21.20 -7.02 4.61
C LEU A 124 -21.81 -7.71 5.83
N SER A 125 -22.73 -8.67 5.63
CA SER A 125 -23.31 -9.41 6.73
C SER A 125 -22.36 -10.47 7.33
N THR A 126 -21.34 -10.86 6.57
CA THR A 126 -20.20 -11.67 7.00
C THR A 126 -18.94 -10.88 6.71
N ALA A 127 -18.10 -10.68 7.73
CA ALA A 127 -16.89 -9.89 7.60
C ALA A 127 -15.96 -10.39 6.48
N PHE A 128 -15.53 -9.48 5.60
CA PHE A 128 -14.65 -9.78 4.47
C PHE A 128 -15.18 -10.88 3.53
N ASP A 129 -16.49 -11.01 3.38
CA ASP A 129 -17.15 -11.93 2.44
C ASP A 129 -17.94 -11.09 1.43
N VAL A 130 -17.34 -10.86 0.25
CA VAL A 130 -17.90 -9.94 -0.76
C VAL A 130 -19.25 -10.42 -1.28
N SER A 131 -19.54 -11.72 -1.25
CA SER A 131 -20.83 -12.27 -1.66
C SER A 131 -22.00 -11.79 -0.80
N THR A 132 -21.69 -11.34 0.43
CA THR A 132 -22.69 -10.83 1.40
C THR A 132 -22.87 -9.31 1.34
N SER A 133 -22.23 -8.64 0.37
CA SER A 133 -22.28 -7.19 0.21
C SER A 133 -23.67 -6.68 -0.12
N THR A 134 -24.06 -5.59 0.54
CA THR A 134 -25.29 -4.85 0.27
C THR A 134 -24.95 -3.37 0.13
N PHE A 135 -25.38 -2.76 -0.99
CA PHE A 135 -25.17 -1.33 -1.22
C PHE A 135 -25.84 -0.49 -0.13
N VAL A 136 -25.11 0.48 0.42
CA VAL A 136 -25.57 1.39 1.45
C VAL A 136 -25.80 2.79 0.86
N GLN A 137 -24.77 3.38 0.28
CA GLN A 137 -24.80 4.75 -0.18
C GLN A 137 -23.66 5.09 -1.14
N ILE A 138 -23.75 6.28 -1.72
CA ILE A 138 -22.76 6.85 -2.61
C ILE A 138 -22.41 8.27 -2.17
N LYS A 139 -21.14 8.62 -2.21
CA LYS A 139 -20.63 9.98 -2.09
C LYS A 139 -20.23 10.46 -3.49
N ASP A 140 -20.89 11.50 -3.97
CA ASP A 140 -20.56 12.19 -5.22
C ASP A 140 -19.47 13.24 -4.94
N LEU A 141 -18.35 13.12 -5.61
CA LEU A 141 -17.19 14.00 -5.51
C LEU A 141 -17.01 14.91 -6.73
N SER A 142 -17.97 14.91 -7.67
CA SER A 142 -17.86 15.61 -8.95
C SER A 142 -17.72 17.13 -8.83
N THR A 143 -18.08 17.69 -7.69
CA THR A 143 -17.89 19.12 -7.39
C THR A 143 -16.64 19.41 -6.56
N GLU A 144 -15.97 18.39 -6.06
CA GLU A 144 -14.85 18.49 -5.13
C GLU A 144 -13.52 18.10 -5.79
N LEU A 145 -13.54 17.11 -6.69
CA LEU A 145 -12.37 16.68 -7.45
C LEU A 145 -12.21 17.47 -8.75
N THR A 146 -10.97 17.71 -9.13
CA THR A 146 -10.63 18.48 -10.35
C THR A 146 -10.60 17.61 -11.61
N LEU A 147 -10.34 16.32 -11.46
CA LEU A 147 -10.29 15.32 -12.53
C LEU A 147 -11.38 14.27 -12.30
N ASN A 148 -11.74 13.56 -13.36
CA ASN A 148 -12.87 12.62 -13.31
C ASN A 148 -12.51 11.23 -12.78
N ASP A 149 -11.42 11.10 -11.99
CA ASP A 149 -10.82 9.78 -11.87
C ASP A 149 -10.06 9.58 -10.54
N PRO A 150 -10.78 9.39 -9.42
CA PRO A 150 -10.13 8.94 -8.18
C PRO A 150 -9.43 7.61 -8.44
N LYS A 151 -8.15 7.54 -8.09
CA LYS A 151 -7.29 6.38 -8.36
C LYS A 151 -7.29 5.40 -7.22
N ASP A 152 -7.30 5.90 -6.00
CA ASP A 152 -7.30 5.08 -4.80
C ASP A 152 -7.97 5.81 -3.64
N ILE A 153 -8.44 5.06 -2.65
CA ILE A 153 -9.04 5.55 -1.41
C ILE A 153 -8.37 4.85 -0.24
N GLU A 154 -8.11 5.61 0.83
CA GLU A 154 -7.62 5.08 2.10
C GLU A 154 -8.35 5.73 3.26
N PHE A 155 -8.31 5.06 4.42
CA PHE A 155 -8.83 5.57 5.68
C PHE A 155 -7.75 5.52 6.75
N ASN A 156 -7.88 6.37 7.78
CA ASN A 156 -7.15 6.15 9.01
C ASN A 156 -7.83 5.03 9.82
N SER A 157 -7.16 4.53 10.85
CA SER A 157 -7.58 3.34 11.60
C SER A 157 -8.98 3.43 12.25
N ASP A 158 -9.45 4.61 12.63
CA ASP A 158 -10.79 4.80 13.20
C ASP A 158 -11.85 5.27 12.17
N GLY A 159 -11.45 5.41 10.89
CA GLY A 159 -12.31 5.84 9.80
C GLY A 159 -12.79 7.29 9.88
N THR A 160 -12.21 8.11 10.77
CA THR A 160 -12.58 9.53 10.89
C THR A 160 -11.92 10.41 9.83
N LYS A 161 -10.91 9.87 9.14
CA LYS A 161 -10.30 10.49 7.96
C LYS A 161 -10.39 9.56 6.76
N MET A 162 -10.69 10.12 5.61
CA MET A 162 -10.66 9.47 4.30
C MET A 162 -9.75 10.26 3.39
N PHE A 163 -8.93 9.55 2.63
CA PHE A 163 -7.96 10.10 1.69
C PHE A 163 -8.28 9.60 0.30
N ILE A 164 -8.33 10.49 -0.67
CA ILE A 164 -8.61 10.16 -2.07
C ILE A 164 -7.46 10.61 -2.93
N PHE A 165 -6.82 9.66 -3.60
CA PHE A 165 -5.74 9.94 -4.52
C PHE A 165 -6.29 10.24 -5.92
N GLU A 166 -5.97 11.42 -6.41
CA GLU A 166 -6.35 11.90 -7.72
C GLU A 166 -5.12 12.50 -8.42
N ASN A 167 -4.64 11.85 -9.47
CA ASN A 167 -3.46 12.27 -10.23
C ASN A 167 -2.20 12.44 -9.37
N SER A 168 -1.87 13.67 -8.97
CA SER A 168 -0.75 13.99 -8.06
C SER A 168 -1.20 14.58 -6.73
N ASN A 169 -2.51 14.58 -6.47
CA ASN A 169 -3.09 15.19 -5.30
C ASN A 169 -3.75 14.15 -4.40
N ILE A 170 -3.62 14.34 -3.10
CA ILE A 170 -4.35 13.58 -2.09
C ILE A 170 -5.35 14.54 -1.43
N ASN A 171 -6.64 14.31 -1.69
CA ASN A 171 -7.72 15.07 -1.09
C ASN A 171 -8.08 14.44 0.25
N ILE A 172 -8.14 15.26 1.30
CA ILE A 172 -8.31 14.85 2.69
C ILE A 172 -9.72 15.19 3.14
N TYR A 173 -10.42 14.22 3.69
CA TYR A 173 -11.78 14.37 4.21
C TYR A 173 -11.82 14.01 5.69
N THR A 174 -12.54 14.80 6.48
CA THR A 174 -12.95 14.43 7.85
C THR A 174 -14.36 13.86 7.83
N LEU A 175 -14.56 12.73 8.49
CA LEU A 175 -15.85 12.08 8.68
C LEU A 175 -16.29 12.28 10.13
N SER A 176 -17.46 12.86 10.34
CA SER A 176 -18.00 13.06 11.70
C SER A 176 -18.46 11.75 12.35
N THR A 177 -18.65 10.71 11.53
CA THR A 177 -18.88 9.33 11.98
C THR A 177 -17.91 8.44 11.22
N GLY A 178 -17.07 7.70 11.94
CA GLY A 178 -16.04 6.84 11.32
C GLY A 178 -16.64 5.86 10.32
N PHE A 179 -16.01 5.76 9.14
CA PHE A 179 -16.44 4.90 8.05
C PHE A 179 -17.90 5.13 7.56
N ASP A 180 -18.41 6.35 7.70
CA ASP A 180 -19.70 6.76 7.11
C ASP A 180 -19.44 7.89 6.11
N ILE A 181 -19.34 7.52 4.83
CA ILE A 181 -18.95 8.46 3.75
C ILE A 181 -19.98 9.57 3.53
N SER A 182 -21.22 9.44 4.02
CA SER A 182 -22.23 10.53 3.96
C SER A 182 -21.84 11.72 4.82
N THR A 183 -21.02 11.48 5.85
CA THR A 183 -20.58 12.50 6.81
C THR A 183 -19.25 13.17 6.41
N ALA A 184 -18.68 12.76 5.27
CA ALA A 184 -17.39 13.25 4.81
C ALA A 184 -17.47 14.72 4.33
N SER A 185 -16.58 15.54 4.85
CA SER A 185 -16.34 16.93 4.46
C SER A 185 -14.91 17.09 3.97
N ASN A 186 -14.71 17.72 2.81
CA ASN A 186 -13.37 18.01 2.30
C ASN A 186 -12.70 19.07 3.19
N ASP A 187 -11.48 18.79 3.65
CA ASP A 187 -10.72 19.67 4.55
C ASP A 187 -9.54 20.32 3.82
N ASP A 188 -8.75 19.53 3.07
CA ASP A 188 -7.48 19.99 2.50
C ASP A 188 -7.08 19.11 1.30
N THR A 189 -6.06 19.57 0.57
CA THR A 189 -5.45 18.83 -0.53
C THR A 189 -3.94 18.97 -0.47
N VAL A 190 -3.23 17.85 -0.44
CA VAL A 190 -1.76 17.80 -0.45
C VAL A 190 -1.27 17.27 -1.79
N SER A 191 -0.30 17.98 -2.40
CA SER A 191 0.29 17.56 -3.68
C SER A 191 1.57 16.77 -3.45
N VAL A 192 1.72 15.69 -4.21
CA VAL A 192 2.95 14.88 -4.31
C VAL A 192 3.58 14.96 -5.71
N SER A 193 3.25 15.98 -6.49
CA SER A 193 3.65 16.16 -7.89
C SER A 193 5.16 16.20 -8.13
N ASP A 194 5.97 16.54 -7.11
CA ASP A 194 7.43 16.49 -7.20
C ASP A 194 7.96 15.05 -7.33
N TYR A 195 7.15 14.05 -6.92
CA TYR A 195 7.54 12.65 -6.88
C TYR A 195 6.64 11.76 -7.75
N GLU A 196 5.37 12.14 -7.94
CA GLU A 196 4.43 11.37 -8.75
C GLU A 196 3.36 12.29 -9.35
N ASP A 197 3.18 12.23 -10.66
CA ASP A 197 2.18 13.00 -11.39
C ASP A 197 1.15 12.14 -12.17
N GLU A 198 1.33 10.82 -12.17
CA GLU A 198 0.36 9.83 -12.68
C GLU A 198 0.10 8.75 -11.62
N ALA A 199 -0.40 9.17 -10.46
CA ALA A 199 -0.70 8.28 -9.35
C ALA A 199 -1.68 7.18 -9.71
N THR A 200 -1.48 6.01 -9.13
CA THR A 200 -2.35 4.85 -9.35
C THR A 200 -2.70 4.10 -8.07
N GLY A 201 -1.98 4.34 -6.99
CA GLY A 201 -2.26 3.76 -5.69
C GLY A 201 -1.49 4.44 -4.58
N PHE A 202 -2.00 4.34 -3.36
CA PHE A 202 -1.29 4.74 -2.17
C PHE A 202 -1.68 3.90 -0.95
N ALA A 203 -0.84 3.90 0.07
CA ALA A 203 -1.08 3.15 1.29
C ALA A 203 -0.38 3.83 2.48
N PHE A 204 -0.86 3.52 3.69
CA PHE A 204 -0.23 3.92 4.93
C PHE A 204 0.30 2.72 5.71
N SER A 205 1.26 2.97 6.62
CA SER A 205 1.49 2.09 7.76
C SER A 205 0.31 2.16 8.73
N ASP A 206 0.13 1.14 9.56
CA ASP A 206 -1.00 1.06 10.51
C ASP A 206 -1.13 2.28 11.42
N ASP A 207 -0.01 2.86 11.83
CA ASP A 207 0.04 4.06 12.68
C ASP A 207 -0.01 5.38 11.86
N GLY A 208 -0.05 5.29 10.53
CA GLY A 208 -0.08 6.40 9.61
C GLY A 208 1.19 7.24 9.55
N THR A 209 2.30 6.79 10.17
CA THR A 209 3.56 7.55 10.18
C THR A 209 4.40 7.35 8.92
N VAL A 210 4.07 6.34 8.11
CA VAL A 210 4.65 6.13 6.78
C VAL A 210 3.54 6.10 5.74
N MET A 211 3.75 6.81 4.64
CA MET A 211 2.86 6.83 3.49
C MET A 211 3.66 6.39 2.25
N PHE A 212 3.02 5.62 1.40
CA PHE A 212 3.56 5.21 0.11
C PHE A 212 2.67 5.70 -1.01
N THR A 213 3.28 6.15 -2.10
CA THR A 213 2.59 6.42 -3.36
C THR A 213 3.16 5.54 -4.46
N LEU A 214 2.29 5.12 -5.37
CA LEU A 214 2.62 4.33 -6.53
C LEU A 214 2.09 5.02 -7.78
N GLY A 215 2.88 5.07 -8.85
CA GLY A 215 2.44 5.72 -10.07
C GLY A 215 3.13 5.22 -11.33
N ARG A 216 2.57 5.66 -12.46
CA ARG A 216 2.92 5.19 -13.81
C ARG A 216 4.08 5.94 -14.43
N LYS A 217 4.29 7.20 -14.08
CA LYS A 217 5.33 8.03 -14.71
C LYS A 217 6.72 7.53 -14.34
N ASP A 218 7.02 7.49 -13.07
CA ASP A 218 8.34 7.09 -12.59
C ASP A 218 8.47 5.58 -12.36
N LYS A 219 7.32 4.87 -12.37
CA LYS A 219 7.25 3.42 -12.15
C LYS A 219 8.01 3.03 -10.88
N ALA A 220 7.67 3.75 -9.82
CA ALA A 220 8.31 3.64 -8.53
C ALA A 220 7.28 3.65 -7.40
N VAL A 221 7.64 3.04 -6.30
CA VAL A 221 7.01 3.24 -5.00
C VAL A 221 7.80 4.32 -4.29
N ASN A 222 7.15 5.43 -3.94
CA ASN A 222 7.75 6.52 -3.17
C ASN A 222 7.33 6.40 -1.71
N GLU A 223 8.28 6.51 -0.81
CA GLU A 223 8.11 6.43 0.64
C GLU A 223 8.19 7.83 1.25
N PHE A 224 7.23 8.15 2.11
CA PHE A 224 7.16 9.40 2.86
C PHE A 224 7.04 9.11 4.35
N TYR A 225 7.81 9.83 5.17
CA TYR A 225 7.65 9.83 6.62
C TYR A 225 6.77 11.01 7.03
N LEU A 226 5.81 10.74 7.92
CA LEU A 226 4.92 11.73 8.52
C LEU A 226 5.28 11.88 10.01
N SER A 227 5.63 13.09 10.45
CA SER A 227 5.96 13.32 11.87
C SER A 227 4.74 13.23 12.80
N THR A 228 3.54 13.31 12.21
CA THR A 228 2.25 13.05 12.87
C THR A 228 1.46 12.09 12.00
N GLY A 229 1.06 10.95 12.54
CA GLY A 229 0.34 9.93 11.79
C GLY A 229 -0.92 10.46 11.12
N PHE A 230 -1.12 10.13 9.85
CA PHE A 230 -2.23 10.57 9.01
C PHE A 230 -2.36 12.11 8.87
N ASP A 231 -1.28 12.85 9.11
CA ASP A 231 -1.22 14.28 8.83
C ASP A 231 -0.26 14.53 7.67
N LEU A 232 -0.81 14.59 6.47
CA LEU A 232 -0.05 14.72 5.22
C LEU A 232 0.73 16.03 5.12
N THR A 233 0.35 17.07 5.89
CA THR A 233 1.08 18.34 5.91
C THR A 233 2.47 18.20 6.54
N THR A 234 2.69 17.11 7.29
CA THR A 234 3.97 16.78 7.93
C THR A 234 4.83 15.81 7.10
N ALA A 235 4.37 15.43 5.90
CA ALA A 235 5.03 14.44 5.06
C ALA A 235 6.39 14.95 4.53
N SER A 236 7.38 14.08 4.57
CA SER A 236 8.69 14.29 3.97
C SER A 236 9.10 13.05 3.18
N HIS A 237 9.52 13.23 1.92
CA HIS A 237 9.99 12.13 1.08
C HIS A 237 11.28 11.52 1.66
N VAL A 238 11.31 10.20 1.72
CA VAL A 238 12.44 9.41 2.27
C VAL A 238 13.20 8.69 1.16
N SER A 239 12.49 7.92 0.34
CA SER A 239 13.10 7.07 -0.67
C SER A 239 12.14 6.76 -1.82
N SER A 240 12.70 6.29 -2.93
CA SER A 240 11.95 5.74 -4.06
C SER A 240 12.52 4.38 -4.46
N PHE A 241 11.64 3.43 -4.71
CA PHE A 241 12.00 2.10 -5.17
C PHE A 241 11.41 1.85 -6.56
N SER A 242 12.26 1.63 -7.56
CA SER A 242 11.83 1.38 -8.94
C SER A 242 11.26 -0.02 -9.11
N ILE A 243 10.10 -0.11 -9.74
CA ILE A 243 9.43 -1.36 -10.12
C ILE A 243 9.30 -1.51 -11.65
N ASN A 244 10.00 -0.68 -12.41
CA ASN A 244 9.92 -0.61 -13.87
C ASN A 244 10.31 -1.92 -14.59
N ASP A 245 11.04 -2.80 -13.92
CA ASP A 245 11.41 -4.12 -14.44
C ASP A 245 10.28 -5.17 -14.28
N LYS A 246 9.21 -4.84 -13.59
CA LYS A 246 8.07 -5.74 -13.33
C LYS A 246 6.85 -5.37 -14.15
N ASP A 247 6.42 -4.12 -14.07
CA ASP A 247 5.25 -3.63 -14.79
C ASP A 247 5.41 -2.15 -15.14
N VAL A 248 4.90 -1.73 -16.30
CA VAL A 248 4.96 -0.32 -16.73
C VAL A 248 3.66 0.42 -16.48
N HIS A 249 2.60 -0.29 -16.08
CA HIS A 249 1.32 0.26 -15.67
C HIS A 249 0.92 -0.23 -14.28
N PRO A 250 1.71 0.07 -13.23
CA PRO A 250 1.36 -0.36 -11.89
C PRO A 250 0.04 0.27 -11.43
N LYS A 251 -0.65 -0.42 -10.52
CA LYS A 251 -1.96 -0.04 -9.96
C LYS A 251 -1.91 -0.12 -8.43
N GLY A 252 -2.96 -0.57 -7.78
CA GLY A 252 -3.07 -0.63 -6.33
C GLY A 252 -1.84 -1.19 -5.61
N ILE A 253 -1.56 -0.65 -4.44
CA ILE A 253 -0.47 -1.05 -3.55
C ILE A 253 -1.03 -1.44 -2.18
N GLY A 254 -0.40 -2.39 -1.51
CA GLY A 254 -0.75 -2.81 -0.16
C GLY A 254 0.43 -3.41 0.59
N PHE A 255 0.28 -3.55 1.89
CA PHE A 255 1.28 -4.12 2.79
C PHE A 255 0.62 -5.18 3.68
N ASN A 256 1.42 -6.04 4.30
CA ASN A 256 0.97 -6.84 5.44
C ASN A 256 1.06 -6.02 6.73
N ASP A 257 0.39 -6.47 7.79
CA ASP A 257 0.22 -5.71 9.04
C ASP A 257 1.53 -5.25 9.68
N ASP A 258 2.59 -6.04 9.61
CA ASP A 258 3.88 -5.66 10.19
C ASP A 258 4.78 -4.88 9.20
N GLY A 259 4.30 -4.62 7.98
CA GLY A 259 5.06 -3.91 6.94
C GLY A 259 6.31 -4.62 6.46
N SER A 260 6.45 -5.92 6.71
CA SER A 260 7.59 -6.71 6.21
C SER A 260 7.44 -7.13 4.75
N LYS A 261 6.22 -7.02 4.21
CA LYS A 261 5.89 -7.34 2.83
C LYS A 261 5.17 -6.17 2.16
N MET A 262 5.50 -5.95 0.90
CA MET A 262 4.83 -5.01 0.01
C MET A 262 4.27 -5.77 -1.19
N PHE A 263 3.07 -5.38 -1.60
CA PHE A 263 2.38 -5.92 -2.76
C PHE A 263 1.95 -4.80 -3.68
N PHE A 264 2.01 -5.02 -4.99
CA PHE A 264 1.37 -4.12 -5.94
C PHE A 264 0.80 -4.89 -7.13
N LEU A 265 -0.23 -4.31 -7.73
CA LEU A 265 -0.83 -4.79 -8.97
C LEU A 265 -0.07 -4.25 -10.19
N GLY A 266 0.16 -5.10 -11.19
CA GLY A 266 0.60 -4.73 -12.52
C GLY A 266 -0.52 -5.01 -13.53
N ASN A 267 -0.91 -3.98 -14.26
CA ASN A 267 -2.04 -4.05 -15.19
C ASN A 267 -1.66 -4.64 -16.56
N ASP A 268 -0.38 -4.58 -16.96
CA ASP A 268 0.05 -5.13 -18.25
C ASP A 268 0.09 -6.66 -18.26
N ASN A 269 0.33 -7.24 -17.09
CA ASN A 269 0.51 -8.68 -16.93
C ASN A 269 -0.57 -9.30 -16.04
N ASP A 270 -1.53 -8.50 -15.55
CA ASP A 270 -2.60 -8.90 -14.61
C ASP A 270 -2.01 -9.72 -13.44
N LYS A 271 -0.99 -9.14 -12.79
CA LYS A 271 -0.24 -9.81 -11.72
C LYS A 271 -0.25 -9.00 -10.43
N VAL A 272 -0.34 -9.72 -9.32
CA VAL A 272 0.12 -9.20 -8.02
C VAL A 272 1.60 -9.56 -7.88
N TYR A 273 2.40 -8.58 -7.51
CA TYR A 273 3.83 -8.73 -7.23
C TYR A 273 4.06 -8.61 -5.72
N GLU A 274 4.84 -9.55 -5.16
CA GLU A 274 5.19 -9.60 -3.75
C GLU A 274 6.67 -9.30 -3.55
N TYR A 275 6.96 -8.44 -2.58
CA TYR A 275 8.31 -8.10 -2.13
C TYR A 275 8.45 -8.26 -0.62
N THR A 276 9.58 -8.79 -0.18
CA THR A 276 9.99 -8.68 1.23
C THR A 276 10.76 -7.38 1.42
N LEU A 277 10.33 -6.58 2.40
CA LEU A 277 11.01 -5.34 2.76
C LEU A 277 12.19 -5.59 3.69
N VAL A 278 13.10 -4.62 3.73
CA VAL A 278 14.34 -4.69 4.51
C VAL A 278 14.06 -4.57 6.01
N SER A 279 13.12 -3.72 6.34
CA SER A 279 12.52 -3.55 7.65
C SER A 279 11.07 -3.11 7.47
N ASN A 280 10.29 -3.15 8.53
CA ASN A 280 8.88 -2.83 8.51
C ASN A 280 8.64 -1.46 7.86
N TYR A 281 7.84 -1.44 6.79
CA TYR A 281 7.50 -0.23 6.04
C TYR A 281 8.72 0.61 5.59
N ASN A 282 9.82 -0.02 5.17
CA ASN A 282 11.01 0.71 4.75
C ASN A 282 11.56 0.13 3.42
N LEU A 283 11.63 0.96 2.41
CA LEU A 283 12.12 0.61 1.06
C LEU A 283 13.64 0.71 0.94
N LYS A 284 14.32 1.34 1.89
CA LYS A 284 15.76 1.59 1.84
C LYS A 284 16.42 1.20 3.16
N LEU A 285 17.65 0.69 3.07
CA LEU A 285 18.48 0.44 4.24
C LEU A 285 18.92 1.74 4.89
N PRO A 286 18.89 1.82 6.25
CA PRO A 286 19.61 2.85 6.97
C PRO A 286 21.09 2.83 6.58
N THR A 287 21.62 3.98 6.22
CA THR A 287 23.06 4.11 5.96
C THR A 287 23.77 4.64 7.19
N LEU A 288 24.96 4.10 7.48
CA LEU A 288 25.80 4.63 8.53
C LEU A 288 26.26 6.04 8.15
N SER A 289 25.76 7.05 8.87
CA SER A 289 26.09 8.45 8.63
C SER A 289 27.37 8.87 9.37
N SER A 290 27.62 8.31 10.56
CA SER A 290 28.84 8.52 11.31
C SER A 290 29.04 7.45 12.38
N SER A 291 30.27 7.28 12.83
CA SER A 291 30.62 6.46 14.00
C SER A 291 31.51 7.23 14.98
N SER A 292 31.40 6.89 16.24
CA SER A 292 32.36 7.34 17.26
C SER A 292 32.81 6.12 18.07
N PRO A 293 34.08 5.75 18.06
CA PRO A 293 35.18 6.39 17.31
C PRO A 293 34.95 6.39 15.80
N ALA A 294 35.55 7.35 15.10
CA ALA A 294 35.47 7.41 13.64
C ALA A 294 36.04 6.14 12.99
N ASP A 295 35.63 5.83 11.78
CA ASP A 295 36.19 4.72 11.03
C ASP A 295 37.71 4.90 10.86
N ASN A 296 38.47 3.81 11.04
CA ASN A 296 39.94 3.79 11.05
C ASN A 296 40.60 4.63 12.16
N ALA A 297 39.90 5.01 13.23
CA ALA A 297 40.49 5.71 14.36
C ALA A 297 41.58 4.86 15.02
N VAL A 298 42.70 5.48 15.37
CA VAL A 298 43.81 4.84 16.07
C VAL A 298 43.93 5.38 17.50
N GLY A 299 44.45 4.56 18.41
CA GLY A 299 44.62 4.95 19.81
C GLY A 299 43.30 5.04 20.59
N VAL A 300 42.26 4.37 20.14
CA VAL A 300 40.97 4.30 20.82
C VAL A 300 41.14 3.50 22.13
N SER A 301 40.57 4.02 23.23
CA SER A 301 40.57 3.28 24.52
C SER A 301 39.78 1.98 24.37
N VAL A 302 40.24 0.93 25.08
CA VAL A 302 39.53 -0.36 25.14
C VAL A 302 38.12 -0.25 25.77
N ASP A 303 37.88 0.80 26.55
CA ASP A 303 36.64 1.09 27.25
C ASP A 303 35.80 2.14 26.49
N ALA A 304 36.19 2.52 25.26
CA ALA A 304 35.43 3.50 24.50
C ALA A 304 34.11 2.89 24.03
N ASN A 305 33.00 3.61 24.27
CA ASN A 305 31.71 3.25 23.70
C ASN A 305 31.73 3.41 22.17
N ILE A 306 31.12 2.46 21.48
CA ILE A 306 30.88 2.58 20.04
C ILE A 306 29.50 3.21 19.86
N VAL A 307 29.46 4.36 19.22
CA VAL A 307 28.22 5.04 18.81
C VAL A 307 28.13 4.99 17.28
N LEU A 308 27.03 4.45 16.78
CA LEU A 308 26.73 4.41 15.35
C LEU A 308 25.51 5.31 15.09
N ASN A 309 25.66 6.30 14.23
CA ASN A 309 24.58 7.15 13.80
C ASN A 309 24.17 6.71 12.39
N PHE A 310 22.89 6.44 12.22
CA PHE A 310 22.32 6.07 10.93
C PHE A 310 21.55 7.24 10.31
N SER A 311 21.31 7.19 9.02
CA SER A 311 20.52 8.20 8.27
C SER A 311 19.06 8.26 8.71
N GLU A 312 18.59 7.20 9.37
CA GLU A 312 17.21 7.03 9.82
C GLU A 312 17.15 6.15 11.08
N LYS A 313 15.98 6.04 11.71
CA LYS A 313 15.76 5.23 12.89
C LYS A 313 15.94 3.74 12.56
N VAL A 314 16.78 3.04 13.30
CA VAL A 314 16.94 1.59 13.24
C VAL A 314 16.31 0.93 14.47
N ASN A 315 15.54 -0.13 14.25
CA ASN A 315 15.09 -0.99 15.32
C ASN A 315 16.19 -2.04 15.60
N VAL A 316 16.59 -2.16 16.86
CA VAL A 316 17.65 -3.08 17.32
C VAL A 316 17.03 -4.23 18.10
#